data_26a089f8709279ec79e6ac20211f4f86
#
_entry.id   26a089f8709279ec79e6ac20211f4f86
#
_cell.length_a   1.000
_cell.length_b   1.000
_cell.length_c   1.000
_cell.angle_alpha   90.00
_cell.angle_beta   90.00
_cell.angle_gamma   90.00
#
_symmetry.space_group_name_H-M   'P 1'
#
loop_
_entity.id
_entity.type
_entity.pdbx_description
1 polymer ?
#
loop_
_entity_poly.entity_id
_entity_poly.type
_entity_poly.pdbx_seq_one_letter_code
_entity_poly.pdbx_strand_id
1 'polypeptide(L)'
;MVAAAAALVASQHRGSRQQMEVTVEPNGGGEPWSLTLNGSSWQSVLHARFPEAQRIGLWDRHGVEVMWSSVDGQGSGSAAAPAGSILYAVLDEFPWVWPSSPEMRTVDVGDAHVQLETLSTAPRVLLAHGVLSEEECDAVRSTATRSMEQSVTLVQGQSTGAQVGAPRTSSTAWLKIADTAEPQRSVLERVQKRVAMLARLHVGSAENMQVLRYLPGEHYHYHTDTGGSPSIAGRALTALFYLNGNFSGGETNFPMARRAEPLNNVYRVREQFHNCQVDSGLTVQPRQGSVLLFYNLAPNSATKDFFTWHGSCDVQSGEKWAANFWFHLHLISAVRKRFGTRAHQFPASTFSA
;
A
#
# COMPACT_ATOMS: atom_id res chain seq x y z
N MET A 1 20.40 -0.56 -65.18
CA MET A 1 19.01 -0.17 -64.87
C MET A 1 18.50 -0.87 -63.64
N VAL A 2 19.18 -0.75 -62.49
CA VAL A 2 18.76 -1.34 -61.18
C VAL A 2 18.89 -0.31 -60.06
N ALA A 3 19.30 0.93 -60.32
CA ALA A 3 19.52 1.95 -59.26
C ALA A 3 18.42 3.02 -59.14
N ALA A 4 17.29 2.90 -59.87
CA ALA A 4 16.21 3.91 -59.83
C ALA A 4 14.95 3.47 -59.13
N ALA A 5 14.85 2.22 -58.60
CA ALA A 5 13.67 1.72 -57.92
C ALA A 5 13.72 1.82 -56.38
N ALA A 6 14.87 2.15 -55.76
CA ALA A 6 15.02 2.25 -54.31
C ALA A 6 14.74 3.65 -53.73
N ALA A 7 14.56 4.67 -54.56
CA ALA A 7 14.34 6.04 -54.09
C ALA A 7 12.86 6.48 -54.02
N LEU A 8 11.91 5.64 -54.46
CA LEU A 8 10.48 6.00 -54.52
C LEU A 8 9.63 5.37 -53.40
N VAL A 9 10.22 4.56 -52.53
CA VAL A 9 9.48 3.95 -51.40
C VAL A 9 9.75 4.71 -50.07
N ALA A 10 10.73 5.61 -50.02
CA ALA A 10 11.08 6.36 -48.80
C ALA A 10 10.32 7.68 -48.64
N SER A 11 9.38 8.05 -49.51
CA SER A 11 8.70 9.36 -49.46
C SER A 11 7.20 9.33 -49.12
N GLN A 12 6.63 8.18 -48.80
CA GLN A 12 5.20 8.08 -48.47
C GLN A 12 4.84 7.59 -47.05
N HIS A 13 5.78 7.60 -46.10
CA HIS A 13 5.47 7.42 -44.69
C HIS A 13 5.84 8.64 -43.85
N ARG A 14 5.53 9.85 -44.31
CA ARG A 14 5.15 10.92 -43.39
C ARG A 14 3.67 10.72 -43.03
N GLY A 15 3.40 9.61 -42.38
CA GLY A 15 2.12 9.42 -41.73
C GLY A 15 1.93 10.57 -40.73
N SER A 16 0.84 11.29 -40.85
CA SER A 16 0.34 12.20 -39.81
C SER A 16 0.53 11.50 -38.47
N ARG A 17 1.36 12.06 -37.59
CA ARG A 17 1.45 11.58 -36.21
C ARG A 17 0.04 11.72 -35.66
N GLN A 18 -0.68 10.63 -35.61
CA GLN A 18 -2.04 10.57 -35.10
C GLN A 18 -1.99 11.13 -33.69
N GLN A 19 -2.68 12.23 -33.47
CA GLN A 19 -2.84 12.79 -32.14
C GLN A 19 -3.53 11.72 -31.30
N MET A 20 -2.86 11.26 -30.25
CA MET A 20 -3.40 10.25 -29.37
C MET A 20 -3.99 10.95 -28.15
N GLU A 21 -5.29 10.83 -27.98
CA GLU A 21 -5.98 11.36 -26.81
C GLU A 21 -6.16 10.27 -25.77
N VAL A 22 -5.82 10.58 -24.53
CA VAL A 22 -6.00 9.72 -23.36
C VAL A 22 -6.74 10.49 -22.27
N THR A 23 -7.44 9.75 -21.40
CA THR A 23 -8.01 10.32 -20.18
C THR A 23 -6.99 10.17 -19.05
N VAL A 24 -6.72 11.23 -18.31
CA VAL A 24 -5.84 11.20 -17.13
C VAL A 24 -6.66 11.42 -15.88
N GLU A 25 -6.50 10.53 -14.91
CA GLU A 25 -7.07 10.64 -13.57
C GLU A 25 -5.97 10.91 -12.54
N PRO A 26 -6.21 11.71 -11.50
CA PRO A 26 -5.29 11.80 -10.37
C PRO A 26 -5.16 10.43 -9.70
N ASN A 27 -3.95 10.06 -9.28
CA ASN A 27 -3.70 8.85 -8.51
C ASN A 27 -4.56 8.85 -7.23
N GLY A 28 -5.37 7.81 -7.04
CA GLY A 28 -6.30 7.72 -5.91
C GLY A 28 -7.67 8.36 -6.11
N GLY A 29 -7.94 8.92 -7.29
CA GLY A 29 -9.23 9.52 -7.68
C GLY A 29 -9.18 11.04 -7.79
N GLY A 30 -10.23 11.62 -8.35
CA GLY A 30 -10.38 13.03 -8.64
C GLY A 30 -11.03 13.26 -10.00
N GLU A 31 -11.15 14.51 -10.40
CA GLU A 31 -11.74 14.87 -11.70
C GLU A 31 -10.80 14.47 -12.84
N PRO A 32 -11.23 13.59 -13.76
CA PRO A 32 -10.44 13.20 -14.93
C PRO A 32 -10.37 14.36 -15.94
N TRP A 33 -9.33 14.33 -16.76
CA TRP A 33 -9.20 15.28 -17.89
C TRP A 33 -8.60 14.62 -19.12
N SER A 34 -8.84 15.20 -20.30
CA SER A 34 -8.23 14.73 -21.55
C SER A 34 -6.81 15.27 -21.71
N LEU A 35 -5.91 14.41 -22.16
CA LEU A 35 -4.53 14.74 -22.50
C LEU A 35 -4.20 14.28 -23.91
N THR A 36 -3.75 15.21 -24.75
CA THR A 36 -3.30 14.87 -26.10
C THR A 36 -1.80 14.55 -26.08
N LEU A 37 -1.47 13.34 -26.43
CA LEU A 37 -0.09 12.86 -26.50
C LEU A 37 0.49 13.17 -27.89
N ASN A 38 1.12 14.34 -28.06
CA ASN A 38 1.80 14.73 -29.27
C ASN A 38 3.17 15.35 -28.98
N GLY A 39 4.23 14.76 -29.46
CA GLY A 39 5.59 15.27 -29.22
C GLY A 39 5.88 15.46 -27.73
N SER A 40 6.47 16.60 -27.34
CA SER A 40 6.80 16.97 -25.95
C SER A 40 5.78 17.88 -25.27
N SER A 41 4.68 18.25 -25.94
CA SER A 41 3.71 19.22 -25.38
C SER A 41 2.92 18.68 -24.19
N TRP A 42 2.71 17.36 -24.11
CA TRP A 42 2.00 16.71 -22.99
C TRP A 42 2.71 16.92 -21.63
N GLN A 43 4.04 17.01 -21.64
CA GLN A 43 4.84 17.25 -20.43
C GLN A 43 4.50 18.61 -19.84
N SER A 44 4.46 19.67 -20.66
CA SER A 44 4.09 21.01 -20.22
C SER A 44 2.67 21.08 -19.66
N VAL A 45 1.72 20.31 -20.23
CA VAL A 45 0.36 20.23 -19.72
C VAL A 45 0.31 19.60 -18.34
N LEU A 46 1.08 18.51 -18.11
CA LEU A 46 1.16 17.85 -16.82
C LEU A 46 1.76 18.78 -15.75
N HIS A 47 2.89 19.43 -16.03
CA HIS A 47 3.52 20.33 -15.06
C HIS A 47 2.72 21.59 -14.82
N ALA A 48 1.93 22.08 -15.77
CA ALA A 48 0.98 23.16 -15.54
C ALA A 48 -0.16 22.73 -14.58
N ARG A 49 -0.55 21.45 -14.61
CA ARG A 49 -1.57 20.90 -13.71
C ARG A 49 -1.05 20.57 -12.31
N PHE A 50 0.21 20.18 -12.22
CA PHE A 50 0.89 19.79 -10.97
C PHE A 50 2.20 20.58 -10.83
N PRO A 51 2.13 21.90 -10.57
CA PRO A 51 3.32 22.76 -10.60
C PRO A 51 4.34 22.45 -9.51
N GLU A 52 3.92 21.83 -8.40
CA GLU A 52 4.79 21.49 -7.28
C GLU A 52 5.52 20.13 -7.47
N ALA A 53 5.10 19.31 -8.44
CA ALA A 53 5.69 17.99 -8.65
C ALA A 53 7.03 18.10 -9.37
N GLN A 54 8.05 17.41 -8.85
CA GLN A 54 9.36 17.29 -9.49
C GLN A 54 9.34 16.27 -10.62
N ARG A 55 8.55 15.22 -10.45
CA ARG A 55 8.34 14.14 -11.41
C ARG A 55 6.86 13.78 -11.48
N ILE A 56 6.36 13.49 -12.69
CA ILE A 56 5.00 13.01 -12.91
C ILE A 56 5.08 11.75 -13.75
N GLY A 57 4.65 10.63 -13.18
CA GLY A 57 4.49 9.35 -13.88
C GLY A 57 3.05 9.18 -14.34
N LEU A 58 2.84 8.71 -15.57
CA LEU A 58 1.54 8.25 -16.04
C LEU A 58 1.53 6.72 -16.03
N TRP A 59 0.62 6.16 -15.28
CA TRP A 59 0.51 4.73 -15.01
C TRP A 59 -0.78 4.19 -15.58
N ASP A 60 -0.74 2.97 -16.06
CA ASP A 60 -1.95 2.30 -16.52
C ASP A 60 -2.79 1.76 -15.34
N ARG A 61 -3.97 1.22 -15.66
CA ARG A 61 -4.90 0.62 -14.69
C ARG A 61 -4.35 -0.61 -13.96
N HIS A 62 -3.23 -1.17 -14.41
CA HIS A 62 -2.57 -2.34 -13.82
C HIS A 62 -1.36 -1.95 -12.94
N GLY A 63 -1.07 -0.65 -12.82
CA GLY A 63 0.06 -0.14 -12.06
C GLY A 63 1.39 -0.33 -12.77
N VAL A 64 1.39 -0.17 -14.08
CA VAL A 64 2.59 -0.11 -14.91
C VAL A 64 2.80 1.33 -15.36
N GLU A 65 3.97 1.88 -15.08
CA GLU A 65 4.34 3.20 -15.56
C GLU A 65 4.59 3.16 -17.06
N VAL A 66 3.79 3.89 -17.82
CA VAL A 66 3.87 3.93 -19.29
C VAL A 66 4.60 5.16 -19.80
N MET A 67 4.59 6.26 -19.04
CA MET A 67 5.23 7.54 -19.39
C MET A 67 5.63 8.29 -18.13
N TRP A 68 6.64 9.15 -18.21
CA TRP A 68 7.00 10.05 -17.12
C TRP A 68 7.64 11.34 -17.63
N SER A 69 7.57 12.40 -16.84
CA SER A 69 8.17 13.71 -17.08
C SER A 69 8.72 14.30 -15.79
N SER A 70 9.81 15.06 -15.88
CA SER A 70 10.40 15.81 -14.75
C SER A 70 10.57 17.29 -15.08
N VAL A 71 10.74 18.12 -14.06
CA VAL A 71 10.85 19.59 -14.18
C VAL A 71 12.07 20.04 -14.98
N ASP A 72 13.13 19.25 -15.03
CA ASP A 72 14.34 19.50 -15.82
C ASP A 72 14.16 19.20 -17.32
N GLY A 73 12.94 18.86 -17.74
CA GLY A 73 12.59 18.56 -19.12
C GLY A 73 12.96 17.15 -19.57
N GLN A 74 13.46 16.31 -18.67
CA GLN A 74 13.67 14.90 -18.97
C GLN A 74 12.32 14.18 -18.97
N GLY A 75 12.22 13.13 -19.75
CA GLY A 75 11.04 12.30 -19.81
C GLY A 75 11.22 11.17 -20.80
N SER A 76 10.56 10.09 -20.56
CA SER A 76 10.41 9.02 -21.51
C SER A 76 8.96 8.58 -21.59
N GLY A 77 8.54 8.18 -22.79
CA GLY A 77 7.23 7.59 -22.98
C GLY A 77 7.34 6.56 -24.08
N SER A 78 6.91 5.35 -23.78
CA SER A 78 6.58 4.40 -24.82
C SER A 78 5.25 4.84 -25.44
N ALA A 79 5.17 4.94 -26.76
CA ALA A 79 3.94 5.24 -27.50
C ALA A 79 2.87 4.12 -27.38
N ALA A 80 2.88 3.38 -26.31
CA ALA A 80 2.14 2.14 -26.12
C ALA A 80 0.80 2.29 -25.40
N ALA A 81 0.41 3.48 -24.95
CA ALA A 81 -0.94 3.67 -24.43
C ALA A 81 -1.92 3.77 -25.62
N PRO A 82 -2.87 2.84 -25.81
CA PRO A 82 -3.87 2.96 -26.88
C PRO A 82 -4.68 4.25 -26.73
N ALA A 83 -5.13 4.82 -27.87
CA ALA A 83 -6.06 5.94 -27.84
C ALA A 83 -7.30 5.61 -27.00
N GLY A 84 -7.74 6.55 -26.17
CA GLY A 84 -8.86 6.35 -25.25
C GLY A 84 -8.51 5.61 -23.96
N SER A 85 -7.23 5.29 -23.71
CA SER A 85 -6.80 4.72 -22.44
C SER A 85 -7.03 5.68 -21.27
N ILE A 86 -7.31 5.10 -20.09
CA ILE A 86 -7.28 5.81 -18.82
C ILE A 86 -5.89 5.62 -18.22
N LEU A 87 -5.22 6.72 -17.90
CA LEU A 87 -3.93 6.76 -17.23
C LEU A 87 -4.06 7.47 -15.89
N TYR A 88 -3.22 7.11 -14.93
CA TYR A 88 -3.23 7.66 -13.57
C TYR A 88 -1.96 8.49 -13.34
N ALA A 89 -2.13 9.75 -12.96
CA ALA A 89 -1.00 10.64 -12.67
C ALA A 89 -0.48 10.40 -11.25
N VAL A 90 0.71 9.85 -11.14
CA VAL A 90 1.43 9.61 -9.89
C VAL A 90 2.53 10.65 -9.79
N LEU A 91 2.54 11.39 -8.68
CA LEU A 91 3.48 12.49 -8.45
C LEU A 91 4.68 12.00 -7.64
N ASP A 92 5.86 12.43 -8.03
CA ASP A 92 7.11 12.16 -7.34
C ASP A 92 7.33 10.66 -7.05
N GLU A 93 7.65 10.31 -5.82
CA GLU A 93 7.87 8.93 -5.37
C GLU A 93 6.67 8.35 -4.61
N PHE A 94 5.49 8.96 -4.72
CA PHE A 94 4.30 8.43 -4.05
C PHE A 94 3.89 7.08 -4.65
N PRO A 95 3.30 6.19 -3.84
CA PRO A 95 2.88 4.90 -4.35
C PRO A 95 1.71 5.06 -5.32
N TRP A 96 1.74 4.28 -6.39
CA TRP A 96 0.56 4.11 -7.22
C TRP A 96 -0.55 3.44 -6.41
N VAL A 97 -1.77 3.95 -6.53
CA VAL A 97 -2.94 3.50 -5.78
C VAL A 97 -3.90 2.77 -6.71
N TRP A 98 -4.32 1.56 -6.36
CA TRP A 98 -5.29 0.81 -7.13
C TRP A 98 -6.55 1.62 -7.38
N PRO A 99 -7.02 1.74 -8.65
CA PRO A 99 -8.28 2.39 -8.95
C PRO A 99 -9.45 1.72 -8.22
N SER A 100 -10.49 2.50 -7.90
CA SER A 100 -11.69 1.95 -7.26
C SER A 100 -12.51 1.05 -8.18
N SER A 101 -12.44 1.28 -9.48
CA SER A 101 -13.15 0.52 -10.50
C SER A 101 -12.18 -0.33 -11.34
N PRO A 102 -12.54 -1.57 -11.70
CA PRO A 102 -13.70 -2.33 -11.19
C PRO A 102 -13.54 -2.68 -9.71
N GLU A 103 -14.65 -2.90 -9.00
CA GLU A 103 -14.66 -3.27 -7.58
C GLU A 103 -13.91 -4.58 -7.33
N MET A 104 -14.06 -5.56 -8.22
CA MET A 104 -13.34 -6.84 -8.19
C MET A 104 -12.48 -7.01 -9.43
N ARG A 105 -11.22 -7.42 -9.26
CA ARG A 105 -10.28 -7.68 -10.36
C ARG A 105 -9.34 -8.83 -10.07
N THR A 106 -8.89 -9.52 -11.12
CA THR A 106 -7.81 -10.50 -11.01
C THR A 106 -6.47 -9.79 -11.19
N VAL A 107 -5.53 -10.03 -10.28
CA VAL A 107 -4.18 -9.48 -10.31
C VAL A 107 -3.18 -10.63 -10.37
N ASP A 108 -2.24 -10.53 -11.32
CA ASP A 108 -1.10 -11.42 -11.41
C ASP A 108 -0.02 -10.97 -10.41
N VAL A 109 0.42 -11.88 -9.56
CA VAL A 109 1.47 -11.64 -8.57
C VAL A 109 2.66 -12.58 -8.77
N GLY A 110 2.84 -13.05 -10.00
CA GLY A 110 3.96 -13.84 -10.49
C GLY A 110 3.69 -15.34 -10.42
N ASP A 111 3.63 -15.93 -9.26
CA ASP A 111 3.36 -17.36 -9.07
C ASP A 111 1.89 -17.67 -8.71
N ALA A 112 1.04 -16.64 -8.63
CA ALA A 112 -0.39 -16.77 -8.33
C ALA A 112 -1.22 -15.66 -8.99
N HIS A 113 -2.51 -15.94 -9.17
CA HIS A 113 -3.52 -14.97 -9.55
C HIS A 113 -4.45 -14.76 -8.36
N VAL A 114 -4.52 -13.54 -7.86
CA VAL A 114 -5.34 -13.19 -6.70
C VAL A 114 -6.56 -12.36 -7.11
N GLN A 115 -7.67 -12.54 -6.41
CA GLN A 115 -8.84 -11.67 -6.55
C GLN A 115 -8.67 -10.48 -5.62
N LEU A 116 -8.62 -9.27 -6.19
CA LEU A 116 -8.49 -8.03 -5.45
C LEU A 116 -9.83 -7.29 -5.44
N GLU A 117 -10.40 -7.12 -4.26
CA GLU A 117 -11.67 -6.47 -4.00
C GLU A 117 -11.45 -5.08 -3.39
N THR A 118 -12.12 -4.05 -3.92
CA THR A 118 -12.13 -2.71 -3.33
C THR A 118 -13.23 -2.62 -2.29
N LEU A 119 -12.87 -2.55 -1.01
CA LEU A 119 -13.82 -2.46 0.11
C LEU A 119 -14.22 -1.03 0.45
N SER A 120 -13.31 -0.08 0.26
CA SER A 120 -13.54 1.35 0.53
C SER A 120 -12.62 2.22 -0.32
N THR A 121 -13.09 3.41 -0.63
CA THR A 121 -12.32 4.45 -1.32
C THR A 121 -11.82 5.56 -0.37
N ALA A 122 -12.44 5.67 0.81
CA ALA A 122 -12.05 6.60 1.87
C ALA A 122 -12.28 5.94 3.26
N PRO A 123 -11.22 5.43 3.89
CA PRO A 123 -9.85 5.26 3.38
C PRO A 123 -9.81 4.27 2.22
N ARG A 124 -8.72 4.28 1.44
CA ARG A 124 -8.52 3.29 0.39
C ARG A 124 -8.13 1.95 1.01
N VAL A 125 -9.08 1.01 0.99
CA VAL A 125 -8.94 -0.34 1.56
C VAL A 125 -9.32 -1.38 0.52
N LEU A 126 -8.44 -2.35 0.31
CA LEU A 126 -8.64 -3.46 -0.61
C LEU A 126 -8.39 -4.79 0.09
N LEU A 127 -9.11 -5.83 -0.30
CA LEU A 127 -8.92 -7.18 0.20
C LEU A 127 -8.47 -8.09 -0.96
N ALA A 128 -7.29 -8.65 -0.84
CA ALA A 128 -6.75 -9.62 -1.78
C ALA A 128 -7.02 -11.04 -1.24
N HIS A 129 -7.79 -11.81 -1.98
CA HIS A 129 -8.18 -13.17 -1.61
C HIS A 129 -7.19 -14.19 -2.17
N GLY A 130 -6.84 -15.21 -1.36
CA GLY A 130 -6.01 -16.33 -1.81
C GLY A 130 -4.55 -15.95 -2.09
N VAL A 131 -4.01 -14.99 -1.34
CA VAL A 131 -2.59 -14.59 -1.48
C VAL A 131 -1.66 -15.64 -0.89
N LEU A 132 -2.08 -16.30 0.19
CA LEU A 132 -1.35 -17.40 0.83
C LEU A 132 -2.17 -18.69 0.77
N SER A 133 -1.50 -19.81 0.57
CA SER A 133 -2.09 -21.13 0.84
C SER A 133 -2.19 -21.41 2.34
N GLU A 134 -2.92 -22.45 2.73
CA GLU A 134 -3.00 -22.88 4.14
C GLU A 134 -1.63 -23.29 4.67
N GLU A 135 -0.83 -24.01 3.86
CA GLU A 135 0.53 -24.44 4.21
C GLU A 135 1.47 -23.24 4.39
N GLU A 136 1.33 -22.19 3.57
CA GLU A 136 2.11 -20.95 3.72
C GLU A 136 1.70 -20.21 5.00
N CYS A 137 0.41 -20.15 5.33
CA CYS A 137 -0.07 -19.61 6.59
C CYS A 137 0.50 -20.37 7.79
N ASP A 138 0.52 -21.70 7.71
CA ASP A 138 1.07 -22.58 8.75
C ASP A 138 2.59 -22.42 8.89
N ALA A 139 3.30 -22.26 7.79
CA ALA A 139 4.74 -21.99 7.80
C ALA A 139 5.07 -20.67 8.50
N VAL A 140 4.30 -19.60 8.24
CA VAL A 140 4.46 -18.31 8.93
C VAL A 140 4.19 -18.47 10.43
N ARG A 141 3.06 -19.08 10.81
CA ARG A 141 2.68 -19.27 12.21
C ARG A 141 3.71 -20.11 12.98
N SER A 142 4.14 -21.26 12.43
CA SER A 142 5.11 -22.14 13.08
C SER A 142 6.49 -21.48 13.23
N THR A 143 6.91 -20.66 12.26
CA THR A 143 8.16 -19.89 12.35
C THR A 143 8.07 -18.88 13.49
N ALA A 144 6.95 -18.17 13.61
CA ALA A 144 6.76 -17.14 14.61
C ALA A 144 6.62 -17.68 16.04
N THR A 145 6.01 -18.84 16.20
CA THR A 145 5.67 -19.43 17.52
C THR A 145 6.88 -19.49 18.47
N ARG A 146 8.07 -19.71 17.94
CA ARG A 146 9.31 -19.86 18.74
C ARG A 146 9.82 -18.55 19.35
N SER A 147 9.38 -17.40 18.83
CA SER A 147 9.85 -16.06 19.22
C SER A 147 8.70 -15.13 19.59
N MET A 148 7.54 -15.69 19.96
CA MET A 148 6.40 -14.87 20.40
C MET A 148 6.67 -14.27 21.78
N GLU A 149 6.55 -12.96 21.84
CA GLU A 149 6.65 -12.18 23.08
C GLU A 149 5.39 -11.32 23.23
N GLN A 150 5.09 -10.90 24.47
CA GLN A 150 3.98 -9.98 24.68
C GLN A 150 4.20 -8.68 23.93
N SER A 151 3.18 -8.21 23.22
CA SER A 151 3.29 -6.97 22.45
C SER A 151 3.46 -5.77 23.38
N VAL A 152 4.34 -4.86 22.98
CA VAL A 152 4.51 -3.56 23.63
C VAL A 152 3.99 -2.44 22.74
N THR A 153 3.40 -1.42 23.34
CA THR A 153 2.93 -0.22 22.64
C THR A 153 3.65 0.99 23.19
N LEU A 154 4.16 1.84 22.32
CA LEU A 154 4.76 3.11 22.73
C LEU A 154 3.63 4.14 22.92
N VAL A 155 3.41 4.57 24.14
CA VAL A 155 2.50 5.67 24.50
C VAL A 155 3.34 6.81 25.03
N GLN A 156 3.31 7.97 24.37
CA GLN A 156 4.08 9.17 24.75
C GLN A 156 5.59 8.90 24.98
N GLY A 157 6.19 8.02 24.18
CA GLY A 157 7.62 7.68 24.28
C GLY A 157 7.96 6.66 25.38
N GLN A 158 6.99 6.17 26.13
CA GLN A 158 7.17 5.10 27.10
C GLN A 158 6.64 3.77 26.55
N SER A 159 7.38 2.70 26.82
CA SER A 159 6.94 1.33 26.51
C SER A 159 5.92 0.88 27.54
N THR A 160 4.72 0.51 27.10
CA THR A 160 3.67 -0.07 27.95
C THR A 160 3.47 -1.53 27.57
N GLY A 161 3.67 -2.44 28.53
CA GLY A 161 3.30 -3.85 28.39
C GLY A 161 1.77 -4.03 28.52
N ALA A 162 1.28 -5.24 28.25
CA ALA A 162 -0.12 -5.57 28.42
C ALA A 162 -0.51 -5.57 29.89
N GLN A 163 -1.28 -4.57 30.28
CA GLN A 163 -1.99 -4.48 31.57
C GLN A 163 -3.48 -4.41 31.29
N VAL A 164 -4.30 -4.61 32.32
CA VAL A 164 -5.75 -4.40 32.20
C VAL A 164 -6.00 -2.97 31.68
N GLY A 165 -6.71 -2.84 30.55
CA GLY A 165 -6.91 -1.56 29.85
C GLY A 165 -5.76 -1.14 28.94
N ALA A 166 -4.76 -2.00 28.69
CA ALA A 166 -3.71 -1.72 27.72
C ALA A 166 -4.29 -1.55 26.30
N PRO A 167 -3.75 -0.61 25.51
CA PRO A 167 -4.24 -0.38 24.14
C PRO A 167 -3.97 -1.56 23.21
N ARG A 168 -3.10 -2.49 23.58
CA ARG A 168 -2.76 -3.71 22.86
C ARG A 168 -2.42 -4.82 23.82
N THR A 169 -3.09 -5.96 23.67
CA THR A 169 -2.93 -7.13 24.56
C THR A 169 -2.33 -8.36 23.89
N SER A 170 -2.17 -8.35 22.55
CA SER A 170 -1.65 -9.44 21.73
C SER A 170 -0.20 -9.84 22.07
N SER A 171 0.20 -11.01 21.57
CA SER A 171 1.62 -11.39 21.45
C SER A 171 2.16 -11.10 20.05
N THR A 172 3.47 -10.86 19.93
CA THR A 172 4.13 -10.52 18.65
C THR A 172 5.45 -11.24 18.47
N ALA A 173 5.78 -11.56 17.21
CA ALA A 173 7.10 -11.98 16.80
C ALA A 173 7.52 -11.20 15.54
N TRP A 174 8.81 -10.86 15.44
CA TRP A 174 9.38 -10.22 14.26
C TRP A 174 10.21 -11.21 13.48
N LEU A 175 9.75 -11.57 12.27
CA LEU A 175 10.44 -12.49 11.38
C LEU A 175 11.34 -11.70 10.43
N LYS A 176 12.65 -11.86 10.61
CA LYS A 176 13.64 -11.39 9.64
C LYS A 176 13.87 -12.51 8.64
N ILE A 177 13.50 -12.29 7.40
CA ILE A 177 13.59 -13.29 6.34
C ILE A 177 15.02 -13.82 6.19
N ALA A 178 16.01 -12.91 6.23
CA ALA A 178 17.42 -13.26 6.10
C ALA A 178 17.93 -14.17 7.24
N ASP A 179 17.35 -14.07 8.43
CA ASP A 179 17.74 -14.86 9.60
C ASP A 179 16.94 -16.19 9.73
N THR A 180 15.97 -16.40 8.82
CA THR A 180 15.11 -17.59 8.82
C THR A 180 15.79 -18.74 8.06
N ALA A 181 15.71 -19.96 8.61
CA ALA A 181 16.24 -21.16 7.96
C ALA A 181 15.29 -21.64 6.85
N GLU A 182 15.82 -22.46 5.92
CA GLU A 182 15.00 -23.18 4.95
C GLU A 182 14.23 -24.34 5.63
N PRO A 183 13.05 -24.71 5.11
CA PRO A 183 12.38 -24.15 3.92
C PRO A 183 11.55 -22.89 4.17
N GLN A 184 11.43 -22.44 5.41
CA GLN A 184 10.55 -21.31 5.78
C GLN A 184 11.00 -19.98 5.16
N ARG A 185 12.31 -19.78 4.97
CA ARG A 185 12.84 -18.61 4.28
C ARG A 185 12.23 -18.46 2.89
N SER A 186 12.27 -19.50 2.09
CA SER A 186 11.71 -19.50 0.74
C SER A 186 10.21 -19.19 0.72
N VAL A 187 9.46 -19.63 1.73
CA VAL A 187 8.04 -19.27 1.88
C VAL A 187 7.87 -17.77 2.15
N LEU A 188 8.60 -17.24 3.12
CA LEU A 188 8.52 -15.83 3.48
C LEU A 188 8.92 -14.90 2.32
N GLU A 189 9.96 -15.28 1.55
CA GLU A 189 10.41 -14.54 0.36
C GLU A 189 9.34 -14.51 -0.73
N ARG A 190 8.69 -15.64 -1.01
CA ARG A 190 7.58 -15.70 -1.98
C ARG A 190 6.41 -14.83 -1.55
N VAL A 191 5.98 -14.95 -0.30
CA VAL A 191 4.88 -14.16 0.26
C VAL A 191 5.20 -12.66 0.20
N GLN A 192 6.41 -12.26 0.60
CA GLN A 192 6.83 -10.86 0.53
C GLN A 192 6.84 -10.35 -0.91
N LYS A 193 7.34 -11.15 -1.86
CA LYS A 193 7.37 -10.80 -3.28
C LYS A 193 5.97 -10.63 -3.87
N ARG A 194 5.03 -11.57 -3.60
CA ARG A 194 3.63 -11.47 -4.04
C ARG A 194 2.99 -10.17 -3.57
N VAL A 195 3.17 -9.84 -2.28
CA VAL A 195 2.56 -8.64 -1.71
C VAL A 195 3.22 -7.36 -2.22
N ALA A 196 4.53 -7.36 -2.43
CA ALA A 196 5.24 -6.24 -3.07
C ALA A 196 4.74 -6.01 -4.51
N MET A 197 4.53 -7.08 -5.28
CA MET A 197 3.92 -7.01 -6.61
C MET A 197 2.48 -6.50 -6.56
N LEU A 198 1.69 -6.97 -5.60
CA LEU A 198 0.31 -6.51 -5.39
C LEU A 198 0.26 -5.04 -5.00
N ALA A 199 1.17 -4.59 -4.14
CA ALA A 199 1.30 -3.20 -3.71
C ALA A 199 1.92 -2.27 -4.78
N ARG A 200 2.50 -2.82 -5.84
CA ARG A 200 3.31 -2.07 -6.83
C ARG A 200 4.46 -1.30 -6.19
N LEU A 201 5.06 -1.88 -5.15
CA LEU A 201 6.19 -1.33 -4.42
C LEU A 201 7.39 -2.27 -4.46
N HIS A 202 8.58 -1.71 -4.26
CA HIS A 202 9.79 -2.51 -4.22
C HIS A 202 9.86 -3.36 -2.95
N VAL A 203 10.24 -4.63 -3.06
CA VAL A 203 10.34 -5.55 -1.92
C VAL A 203 11.25 -5.03 -0.79
N GLY A 204 12.31 -4.30 -1.14
CA GLY A 204 13.24 -3.70 -0.18
C GLY A 204 12.68 -2.50 0.61
N SER A 205 11.48 -2.01 0.27
CA SER A 205 10.77 -0.99 1.07
C SER A 205 9.91 -1.58 2.18
N ALA A 206 9.78 -2.91 2.25
CA ALA A 206 9.04 -3.60 3.30
C ALA A 206 9.88 -3.74 4.58
N GLU A 207 9.25 -3.52 5.73
CA GLU A 207 9.82 -3.90 7.03
C GLU A 207 9.90 -5.43 7.16
N ASN A 208 10.54 -5.92 8.23
CA ASN A 208 10.43 -7.32 8.61
C ASN A 208 8.95 -7.66 8.90
N MET A 209 8.55 -8.90 8.68
CA MET A 209 7.18 -9.33 8.96
C MET A 209 6.94 -9.33 10.48
N GLN A 210 5.92 -8.60 10.91
CA GLN A 210 5.41 -8.69 12.28
C GLN A 210 4.27 -9.69 12.31
N VAL A 211 4.44 -10.79 13.04
CA VAL A 211 3.39 -11.79 13.28
C VAL A 211 2.74 -11.53 14.63
N LEU A 212 1.43 -11.66 14.69
CA LEU A 212 0.58 -11.33 15.81
C LEU A 212 -0.28 -12.53 16.18
N ARG A 213 -0.44 -12.78 17.49
CA ARG A 213 -1.40 -13.73 18.02
C ARG A 213 -2.28 -13.05 19.04
N TYR A 214 -3.57 -13.27 18.93
CA TYR A 214 -4.59 -12.79 19.86
C TYR A 214 -5.36 -13.97 20.44
N LEU A 215 -5.44 -14.02 21.75
CA LEU A 215 -6.26 -14.97 22.53
C LEU A 215 -7.65 -14.39 22.79
N PRO A 216 -8.63 -15.17 23.31
CA PRO A 216 -9.93 -14.65 23.68
C PRO A 216 -9.84 -13.46 24.63
N GLY A 217 -10.55 -12.38 24.32
CA GLY A 217 -10.51 -11.10 25.03
C GLY A 217 -9.36 -10.18 24.63
N GLU A 218 -8.44 -10.64 23.78
CA GLU A 218 -7.34 -9.79 23.30
C GLU A 218 -7.74 -8.99 22.06
N HIS A 219 -7.18 -7.78 21.97
CA HIS A 219 -7.49 -6.78 20.96
C HIS A 219 -6.30 -5.86 20.67
N TYR A 220 -6.48 -4.99 19.68
CA TYR A 220 -5.65 -3.81 19.49
C TYR A 220 -6.54 -2.60 19.23
N HIS A 221 -6.52 -1.63 20.16
CA HIS A 221 -7.30 -0.40 20.06
C HIS A 221 -7.00 0.38 18.78
N TYR A 222 -7.91 1.28 18.44
CA TYR A 222 -7.78 2.12 17.26
C TYR A 222 -6.49 2.94 17.26
N HIS A 223 -5.79 2.84 16.15
CA HIS A 223 -4.52 3.51 15.91
C HIS A 223 -4.36 3.79 14.42
N THR A 224 -3.26 4.45 14.06
CA THR A 224 -2.79 4.55 12.69
C THR A 224 -1.40 3.97 12.62
N ASP A 225 -1.04 3.38 11.47
CA ASP A 225 0.27 2.74 11.30
C ASP A 225 1.41 3.70 11.01
N THR A 226 1.12 4.96 10.66
CA THR A 226 2.14 5.98 10.39
C THR A 226 2.83 6.54 11.65
N GLY A 227 2.43 6.12 12.84
CA GLY A 227 2.94 6.67 14.10
C GLY A 227 2.41 8.06 14.45
N GLY A 228 2.96 8.67 15.51
CA GLY A 228 2.44 9.93 16.09
C GLY A 228 2.81 11.22 15.35
N SER A 229 3.72 11.18 14.37
CA SER A 229 4.10 12.37 13.60
C SER A 229 3.11 12.63 12.45
N PRO A 230 2.66 13.87 12.25
CA PRO A 230 1.85 14.24 11.10
C PRO A 230 2.63 14.23 9.77
N SER A 231 3.94 14.24 9.84
CA SER A 231 4.82 14.25 8.69
C SER A 231 5.43 12.88 8.45
N ILE A 232 5.65 12.58 7.19
CA ILE A 232 6.03 11.25 6.77
C ILE A 232 7.45 10.92 7.12
N ALA A 233 7.58 9.92 7.82
CA ALA A 233 8.76 9.11 7.76
C ALA A 233 8.33 7.67 7.98
N GLY A 234 7.22 7.30 7.35
CA GLY A 234 6.65 6.10 7.85
C GLY A 234 6.12 5.17 6.77
N ARG A 235 5.29 4.34 7.24
CA ARG A 235 4.62 3.27 6.54
C ARG A 235 3.60 3.86 5.59
N ALA A 236 3.88 3.85 4.30
CA ALA A 236 2.99 4.38 3.27
C ALA A 236 1.80 3.44 2.99
N LEU A 237 2.03 2.13 3.12
CA LEU A 237 1.04 1.09 2.90
C LEU A 237 1.21 -0.01 3.94
N THR A 238 0.09 -0.51 4.43
CA THR A 238 0.02 -1.72 5.27
C THR A 238 -0.58 -2.86 4.48
N ALA A 239 0.07 -4.02 4.56
CA ALA A 239 -0.45 -5.31 4.15
C ALA A 239 -0.66 -6.17 5.40
N LEU A 240 -1.93 -6.33 5.79
CA LEU A 240 -2.34 -7.13 6.95
C LEU A 240 -2.82 -8.50 6.50
N PHE A 241 -2.18 -9.54 6.95
CA PHE A 241 -2.44 -10.94 6.62
C PHE A 241 -3.34 -11.57 7.66
N TYR A 242 -4.29 -12.40 7.22
CA TYR A 242 -5.06 -13.29 8.06
C TYR A 242 -4.53 -14.72 7.91
N LEU A 243 -3.91 -15.25 8.96
CA LEU A 243 -3.15 -16.51 8.89
C LEU A 243 -3.94 -17.75 9.33
N ASN A 244 -5.16 -17.55 9.83
CA ASN A 244 -6.09 -18.64 10.16
C ASN A 244 -7.53 -18.14 10.16
N GLY A 245 -8.50 -19.06 10.30
CA GLY A 245 -9.94 -18.74 10.28
C GLY A 245 -10.77 -19.47 11.34
N ASN A 246 -10.13 -20.25 12.22
CA ASN A 246 -10.82 -21.05 13.25
C ASN A 246 -11.03 -20.30 14.57
N PHE A 247 -11.53 -19.08 14.50
CA PHE A 247 -11.84 -18.22 15.65
C PHE A 247 -13.08 -17.37 15.35
N SER A 248 -13.63 -16.70 16.35
CA SER A 248 -14.71 -15.72 16.20
C SER A 248 -14.34 -14.39 16.83
N GLY A 249 -14.93 -13.30 16.34
CA GLY A 249 -14.49 -11.95 16.65
C GLY A 249 -13.20 -11.60 15.91
N GLY A 250 -12.44 -10.66 16.43
CA GLY A 250 -11.14 -10.28 15.89
C GLY A 250 -11.19 -9.60 14.52
N GLU A 251 -12.31 -9.00 14.14
CA GLU A 251 -12.47 -8.23 12.91
C GLU A 251 -11.47 -7.07 12.87
N THR A 252 -11.13 -6.61 11.66
CA THR A 252 -10.44 -5.34 11.48
C THR A 252 -11.48 -4.27 11.17
N ASN A 253 -11.59 -3.25 12.03
CA ASN A 253 -12.57 -2.18 11.86
C ASN A 253 -11.88 -0.84 11.58
N PHE A 254 -12.44 -0.10 10.60
CA PHE A 254 -12.07 1.27 10.23
C PHE A 254 -13.24 2.20 10.55
N PRO A 255 -13.31 2.76 11.76
CA PRO A 255 -14.48 3.50 12.21
C PRO A 255 -14.70 4.82 11.47
N MET A 256 -13.66 5.34 10.82
CA MET A 256 -13.70 6.57 10.03
C MET A 256 -14.14 6.35 8.58
N ALA A 257 -14.15 5.11 8.09
CA ALA A 257 -14.55 4.83 6.72
C ALA A 257 -15.98 5.33 6.44
N ARG A 258 -16.19 5.88 5.24
CA ARG A 258 -17.47 6.44 4.77
C ARG A 258 -17.96 7.69 5.53
N ARG A 259 -17.16 8.29 6.38
CA ARG A 259 -17.49 9.60 7.00
C ARG A 259 -17.20 10.72 6.00
N ALA A 260 -17.98 11.79 6.08
CA ALA A 260 -17.73 12.99 5.28
C ALA A 260 -16.43 13.70 5.70
N GLU A 261 -16.14 13.72 7.02
CA GLU A 261 -14.95 14.34 7.59
C GLU A 261 -14.29 13.41 8.60
N PRO A 262 -12.94 13.31 8.62
CA PRO A 262 -12.24 12.57 9.64
C PRO A 262 -12.33 13.30 10.99
N LEU A 263 -12.36 12.53 12.08
CA LEU A 263 -12.22 13.11 13.41
C LEU A 263 -10.72 13.40 13.66
N ASN A 264 -10.35 14.66 13.60
CA ASN A 264 -8.96 15.09 13.76
C ASN A 264 -8.43 15.03 15.21
N ASN A 265 -9.25 14.60 16.14
CA ASN A 265 -8.89 14.49 17.56
C ASN A 265 -8.83 13.04 18.01
N VAL A 266 -7.60 12.55 18.22
CA VAL A 266 -7.28 11.18 18.66
C VAL A 266 -8.03 10.79 19.95
N TYR A 267 -8.19 11.71 20.89
CA TYR A 267 -8.90 11.46 22.16
C TYR A 267 -10.39 11.23 21.91
N ARG A 268 -11.02 12.06 21.09
CA ARG A 268 -12.44 11.87 20.71
C ARG A 268 -12.68 10.56 19.95
N VAL A 269 -11.74 10.15 19.11
CA VAL A 269 -11.84 8.85 18.43
C VAL A 269 -11.79 7.72 19.44
N ARG A 270 -10.88 7.76 20.40
CA ARG A 270 -10.77 6.73 21.46
C ARG A 270 -11.98 6.71 22.38
N GLU A 271 -12.51 7.87 22.78
CA GLU A 271 -13.72 7.96 23.60
C GLU A 271 -14.97 7.47 22.85
N GLN A 272 -15.10 7.82 21.58
CA GLN A 272 -16.27 7.48 20.77
C GLN A 272 -16.27 6.02 20.32
N PHE A 273 -15.09 5.42 20.10
CA PHE A 273 -14.92 4.06 19.60
C PHE A 273 -14.15 3.21 20.61
N HIS A 274 -14.61 3.22 21.84
CA HIS A 274 -13.95 2.56 22.95
C HIS A 274 -13.85 1.05 22.80
N ASN A 275 -14.89 0.43 22.25
CA ASN A 275 -14.91 -0.98 21.88
C ASN A 275 -15.22 -1.06 20.39
N CYS A 276 -14.59 -1.97 19.68
CA CYS A 276 -14.77 -2.19 18.26
C CYS A 276 -16.26 -2.24 17.89
N GLN A 277 -16.82 -1.11 17.52
CA GLN A 277 -18.23 -1.02 17.14
C GLN A 277 -18.32 -1.42 15.67
N VAL A 278 -18.57 -2.70 15.43
CA VAL A 278 -18.69 -3.30 14.10
C VAL A 278 -19.72 -2.63 13.20
N ASP A 279 -20.65 -1.88 13.77
CA ASP A 279 -21.72 -1.16 13.08
C ASP A 279 -21.29 0.20 12.52
N SER A 280 -20.06 0.65 12.82
CA SER A 280 -19.55 1.93 12.34
C SER A 280 -18.42 1.77 11.33
N GLY A 281 -18.51 2.50 10.22
CA GLY A 281 -17.48 2.54 9.20
C GLY A 281 -17.40 1.28 8.36
N LEU A 282 -16.20 0.72 8.22
CA LEU A 282 -15.91 -0.52 7.50
C LEU A 282 -15.40 -1.57 8.48
N THR A 283 -16.07 -2.71 8.55
CA THR A 283 -15.64 -3.89 9.30
C THR A 283 -15.24 -4.99 8.33
N VAL A 284 -14.03 -5.52 8.47
CA VAL A 284 -13.48 -6.56 7.61
C VAL A 284 -13.36 -7.86 8.39
N GLN A 285 -14.07 -8.89 7.91
CA GLN A 285 -14.00 -10.24 8.49
C GLN A 285 -12.68 -10.92 8.09
N PRO A 286 -11.92 -11.47 9.04
CA PRO A 286 -10.73 -12.24 8.73
C PRO A 286 -11.05 -13.47 7.88
N ARG A 287 -10.28 -13.65 6.79
CA ARG A 287 -10.34 -14.86 5.95
C ARG A 287 -8.94 -15.40 5.76
N GLN A 288 -8.70 -16.64 6.17
CA GLN A 288 -7.38 -17.28 6.05
C GLN A 288 -6.83 -17.17 4.63
N GLY A 289 -5.54 -16.83 4.52
CA GLY A 289 -4.84 -16.66 3.24
C GLY A 289 -5.11 -15.34 2.52
N SER A 290 -5.99 -14.48 3.06
CA SER A 290 -6.26 -13.15 2.50
C SER A 290 -5.33 -12.08 3.08
N VAL A 291 -5.13 -11.01 2.29
CA VAL A 291 -4.33 -9.84 2.68
C VAL A 291 -5.17 -8.59 2.52
N LEU A 292 -5.32 -7.84 3.59
CA LEU A 292 -5.96 -6.53 3.62
C LEU A 292 -4.90 -5.46 3.35
N LEU A 293 -5.07 -4.71 2.27
CA LEU A 293 -4.20 -3.60 1.88
C LEU A 293 -4.87 -2.28 2.20
N PHE A 294 -4.16 -1.37 2.86
CA PHE A 294 -4.64 0.00 3.04
C PHE A 294 -3.50 1.01 3.00
N TYR A 295 -3.79 2.14 2.34
CA TYR A 295 -2.82 3.21 2.15
C TYR A 295 -2.89 4.17 3.32
N ASN A 296 -1.79 4.30 4.05
CA ASN A 296 -1.70 5.13 5.25
C ASN A 296 -1.53 6.62 4.96
N LEU A 297 -1.25 6.95 3.70
CA LEU A 297 -1.05 8.32 3.21
C LEU A 297 -2.17 8.67 2.23
N ALA A 298 -2.53 9.94 2.21
CA ALA A 298 -3.40 10.48 1.18
C ALA A 298 -2.73 10.36 -0.19
N PRO A 299 -3.46 10.05 -1.27
CA PRO A 299 -2.89 9.88 -2.59
C PRO A 299 -2.12 11.11 -3.06
N ASN A 300 -0.96 10.90 -3.71
CA ASN A 300 -0.05 11.96 -4.15
C ASN A 300 0.30 12.97 -3.05
N SER A 301 0.36 12.51 -1.83
CA SER A 301 0.62 13.34 -0.67
C SER A 301 1.45 12.61 0.36
N ALA A 302 2.27 13.35 1.00
CA ALA A 302 3.01 12.95 2.16
C ALA A 302 2.16 13.02 3.44
N THR A 303 0.94 13.45 3.36
CA THR A 303 0.05 13.63 4.51
C THR A 303 -0.58 12.31 4.92
N LYS A 304 -0.63 12.10 6.22
CA LYS A 304 -1.32 10.96 6.82
C LYS A 304 -2.82 11.00 6.48
N ASP A 305 -3.35 9.86 6.03
CA ASP A 305 -4.77 9.69 5.88
C ASP A 305 -5.40 9.29 7.23
N PHE A 306 -6.11 10.21 7.87
CA PHE A 306 -6.78 9.95 9.14
C PHE A 306 -7.97 9.00 9.03
N PHE A 307 -8.51 8.76 7.82
CA PHE A 307 -9.54 7.75 7.64
C PHE A 307 -9.01 6.33 7.86
N THR A 308 -7.67 6.13 7.87
CA THR A 308 -7.03 4.84 8.13
C THR A 308 -6.95 4.45 9.62
N TRP A 309 -7.59 5.20 10.52
CA TRP A 309 -7.79 4.72 11.87
C TRP A 309 -8.42 3.34 11.84
N HIS A 310 -7.77 2.37 12.47
CA HIS A 310 -8.23 0.99 12.48
C HIS A 310 -7.85 0.31 13.79
N GLY A 311 -8.56 -0.76 14.10
CA GLY A 311 -8.30 -1.60 15.25
C GLY A 311 -8.61 -3.06 14.97
N SER A 312 -8.09 -3.95 15.81
CA SER A 312 -8.49 -5.35 15.88
C SER A 312 -9.47 -5.51 17.01
N CYS A 313 -10.70 -5.94 16.70
CA CYS A 313 -11.74 -6.22 17.65
C CYS A 313 -11.35 -7.37 18.58
N ASP A 314 -12.03 -7.50 19.72
CA ASP A 314 -11.81 -8.60 20.66
C ASP A 314 -12.02 -9.95 19.98
N VAL A 315 -11.09 -10.86 20.17
CA VAL A 315 -11.30 -12.26 19.83
C VAL A 315 -12.28 -12.85 20.84
N GLN A 316 -13.38 -13.44 20.38
CA GLN A 316 -14.41 -14.00 21.25
C GLN A 316 -14.14 -15.47 21.59
N SER A 317 -13.65 -16.23 20.62
CA SER A 317 -13.28 -17.65 20.82
C SER A 317 -12.20 -18.08 19.85
N GLY A 318 -11.46 -19.13 20.21
CA GLY A 318 -10.30 -19.58 19.47
C GLY A 318 -9.10 -18.66 19.63
N GLU A 319 -8.18 -18.70 18.69
CA GLU A 319 -7.05 -17.75 18.63
C GLU A 319 -6.93 -17.18 17.23
N LYS A 320 -6.68 -15.88 17.12
CA LYS A 320 -6.45 -15.19 15.84
C LYS A 320 -4.96 -15.05 15.60
N TRP A 321 -4.53 -15.45 14.41
CA TRP A 321 -3.19 -15.19 13.90
C TRP A 321 -3.25 -14.23 12.74
N ALA A 322 -2.46 -13.18 12.81
CA ALA A 322 -2.33 -12.16 11.77
C ALA A 322 -0.85 -11.80 11.56
N ALA A 323 -0.53 -11.13 10.47
CA ALA A 323 0.80 -10.57 10.27
C ALA A 323 0.73 -9.26 9.50
N ASN A 324 1.77 -8.44 9.61
CA ASN A 324 1.91 -7.20 8.85
C ASN A 324 3.22 -7.18 8.07
N PHE A 325 3.15 -6.72 6.81
CA PHE A 325 4.24 -6.02 6.16
C PHE A 325 3.87 -4.55 6.02
N TRP A 326 4.78 -3.68 6.45
CA TRP A 326 4.66 -2.24 6.21
C TRP A 326 5.64 -1.83 5.13
N PHE A 327 5.14 -1.13 4.13
CA PHE A 327 5.95 -0.59 3.04
C PHE A 327 6.17 0.90 3.24
N HIS A 328 7.42 1.33 3.09
CA HIS A 328 7.82 2.73 3.09
C HIS A 328 7.87 3.29 1.67
N LEU A 329 7.86 4.62 1.50
CA LEU A 329 8.04 5.25 0.20
C LEU A 329 9.42 4.94 -0.41
N HIS A 330 10.44 4.79 0.46
CA HIS A 330 11.82 4.54 0.06
C HIS A 330 12.32 3.17 0.50
N LEU A 331 13.42 2.73 -0.11
CA LEU A 331 14.09 1.50 0.29
C LEU A 331 14.60 1.61 1.73
N ILE A 332 14.31 0.62 2.55
CA ILE A 332 14.74 0.58 3.96
C ILE A 332 16.26 0.64 4.08
N SER A 333 17.00 0.02 3.14
CA SER A 333 18.47 0.06 3.11
C SER A 333 19.01 1.48 2.86
N ALA A 334 18.40 2.24 1.96
CA ALA A 334 18.79 3.62 1.68
C ALA A 334 18.51 4.52 2.88
N VAL A 335 17.37 4.35 3.52
CA VAL A 335 16.98 5.04 4.73
C VAL A 335 17.97 4.73 5.87
N ARG A 336 18.29 3.45 6.11
CA ARG A 336 19.27 3.05 7.13
C ARG A 336 20.67 3.60 6.88
N LYS A 337 21.10 3.61 5.61
CA LYS A 337 22.43 4.15 5.22
C LYS A 337 22.52 5.64 5.51
N ARG A 338 21.44 6.40 5.28
CA ARG A 338 21.41 7.86 5.49
C ARG A 338 21.22 8.26 6.96
N PHE A 339 20.46 7.46 7.76
CA PHE A 339 19.99 7.84 9.10
C PHE A 339 20.34 6.84 10.21
N GLY A 340 21.05 5.74 9.89
CA GLY A 340 21.44 4.71 10.85
C GLY A 340 20.31 3.76 11.25
N THR A 341 20.60 2.86 12.21
CA THR A 341 19.66 1.80 12.63
C THR A 341 18.45 2.28 13.44
N ARG A 342 18.45 3.56 13.87
CA ARG A 342 17.29 4.17 14.55
C ARG A 342 16.22 4.71 13.60
N ALA A 343 16.20 4.21 12.39
CA ALA A 343 15.29 4.62 11.30
C ALA A 343 13.78 4.49 11.58
N HIS A 344 13.37 4.04 12.76
CA HIS A 344 11.96 4.02 13.16
C HIS A 344 11.42 5.36 13.70
N GLN A 345 12.28 6.39 13.76
CA GLN A 345 11.96 7.72 14.33
C GLN A 345 12.45 8.84 13.41
N PHE A 346 11.99 8.91 12.16
CA PHE A 346 12.39 10.00 11.27
C PHE A 346 11.56 11.26 11.52
N PRO A 347 12.20 12.42 11.76
CA PRO A 347 11.51 13.70 11.68
C PRO A 347 11.25 14.08 10.21
N ALA A 348 10.14 14.76 9.96
CA ALA A 348 9.67 15.17 8.64
C ALA A 348 10.63 15.99 7.79
N SER A 349 11.56 16.68 8.44
CA SER A 349 12.50 17.58 7.77
C SER A 349 13.64 16.87 7.02
N THR A 350 13.69 15.54 7.01
CA THR A 350 14.80 14.78 6.43
C THR A 350 14.55 14.23 5.03
N PHE A 351 13.36 14.50 4.44
CA PHE A 351 13.00 14.04 3.10
C PHE A 351 12.89 15.17 2.06
N SER A 352 13.29 16.38 2.39
CA SER A 352 13.49 17.43 1.40
C SER A 352 14.89 17.35 0.79
N ALA A 353 14.95 17.06 -0.49
CA ALA A 353 16.01 16.93 -1.48
C ALA A 353 16.52 15.51 -1.76
#